data_8db9dc1492cfcd5b136a6fa956934d06
#
_entry.id   8db9dc1492cfcd5b136a6fa956934d06
#
_cell.length_a   1.000
_cell.length_b   1.000
_cell.length_c   1.000
_cell.angle_alpha   90.00
_cell.angle_beta   90.00
_cell.angle_gamma   90.00
#
_symmetry.space_group_name_H-M   'P 1'
#
loop_
_entity.id
_entity.type
_entity.pdbx_description
1 polymer ?
#
loop_
_entity_poly.entity_id
_entity_poly.type
_entity_poly.pdbx_seq_one_letter_code
_entity_poly.pdbx_strand_id
1 'polypeptide(L)'
;MSLNKEDLMIGDWVMIKDYPMDFQPEKMTANHFVRSLCEFEAIPLNRDFLLNNGFTFSPVEPIFGYGIFQLKTDHCLLRYSNKHGDIKIYKAFNGGIDPESTNCIHRGDRYEINCGRFFIRYVHELQHILKLCKIDIELTCTK
;
A
#
# COMPACT_ATOMS: atom_id res chain seq x y z
N MET A 1 9.75 -11.87 -8.99
CA MET A 1 9.07 -13.03 -8.40
C MET A 1 7.78 -13.28 -9.16
N SER A 2 7.62 -14.50 -9.64
CA SER A 2 6.43 -14.90 -10.38
C SER A 2 5.24 -15.07 -9.43
N LEU A 3 4.08 -14.59 -9.84
CA LEU A 3 2.86 -14.63 -9.04
C LEU A 3 1.83 -15.58 -9.65
N ASN A 4 1.06 -16.20 -8.78
CA ASN A 4 -0.10 -16.99 -9.19
C ASN A 4 -1.36 -16.13 -9.25
N LYS A 5 -2.21 -16.35 -10.25
CA LYS A 5 -3.47 -15.61 -10.39
C LYS A 5 -4.33 -15.68 -9.14
N GLU A 6 -4.30 -16.82 -8.44
CA GLU A 6 -5.12 -17.06 -7.25
C GLU A 6 -4.79 -16.10 -6.10
N ASP A 7 -3.58 -15.52 -6.11
CA ASP A 7 -3.14 -14.58 -5.08
C ASP A 7 -3.47 -13.12 -5.43
N LEU A 8 -4.10 -12.90 -6.59
CA LEU A 8 -4.38 -11.58 -7.11
C LEU A 8 -5.87 -11.28 -7.16
N MET A 9 -6.20 -10.00 -7.15
CA MET A 9 -7.56 -9.48 -7.20
C MET A 9 -7.70 -8.48 -8.36
N ILE A 10 -8.93 -8.32 -8.86
CA ILE A 10 -9.23 -7.26 -9.83
C ILE A 10 -8.86 -5.92 -9.20
N GLY A 11 -8.12 -5.10 -9.95
CA GLY A 11 -7.63 -3.81 -9.50
C GLY A 11 -6.22 -3.82 -8.94
N ASP A 12 -5.63 -5.00 -8.72
CA ASP A 12 -4.23 -5.09 -8.28
C ASP A 12 -3.27 -4.58 -9.34
N TRP A 13 -2.32 -3.77 -8.92
CA TRP A 13 -1.21 -3.35 -9.77
C TRP A 13 -0.11 -4.40 -9.72
N VAL A 14 0.24 -4.94 -10.88
CA VAL A 14 1.30 -5.93 -11.04
C VAL A 14 2.00 -5.70 -12.38
N MET A 15 3.18 -6.28 -12.54
CA MET A 15 3.80 -6.36 -13.85
C MET A 15 3.16 -7.50 -14.61
N ILE A 16 2.63 -7.21 -15.79
CA ILE A 16 1.95 -8.19 -16.62
C ILE A 16 2.69 -8.32 -17.94
N LYS A 17 3.05 -9.53 -18.28
CA LYS A 17 3.55 -9.88 -19.60
C LYS A 17 2.42 -10.57 -20.38
N ASP A 18 1.87 -9.86 -21.35
CA ASP A 18 0.84 -10.37 -22.25
C ASP A 18 1.50 -10.62 -23.59
N TYR A 19 1.81 -11.87 -23.86
CA TYR A 19 2.59 -12.29 -25.02
C TYR A 19 1.99 -11.76 -26.33
N PRO A 20 2.79 -11.17 -27.27
CA PRO A 20 4.25 -11.09 -27.31
C PRO A 20 4.86 -9.84 -26.65
N MET A 21 4.06 -9.05 -25.98
CA MET A 21 4.53 -7.83 -25.31
C MET A 21 5.34 -8.18 -24.07
N ASP A 22 6.30 -7.31 -23.71
CA ASP A 22 7.09 -7.47 -22.51
C ASP A 22 6.32 -7.01 -21.26
N PHE A 23 6.89 -7.24 -20.08
CA PHE A 23 6.26 -6.85 -18.83
C PHE A 23 5.97 -5.35 -18.77
N GLN A 24 4.75 -4.99 -18.36
CA GLN A 24 4.29 -3.64 -18.13
C GLN A 24 3.51 -3.55 -16.84
N PRO A 25 3.60 -2.43 -16.09
CA PRO A 25 2.74 -2.25 -14.92
C PRO A 25 1.30 -2.01 -15.38
N GLU A 26 0.39 -2.85 -14.91
CA GLU A 26 -1.02 -2.77 -15.27
C GLU A 26 -1.90 -3.18 -14.10
N LYS A 27 -3.14 -2.68 -14.09
CA LYS A 27 -4.15 -3.15 -13.16
C LYS A 27 -4.76 -4.45 -13.66
N MET A 28 -4.91 -5.41 -12.76
CA MET A 28 -5.61 -6.66 -13.07
C MET A 28 -7.06 -6.39 -13.43
N THR A 29 -7.50 -6.97 -14.54
CA THR A 29 -8.89 -6.94 -14.97
C THR A 29 -9.42 -8.37 -15.06
N ALA A 30 -10.75 -8.52 -15.26
CA ALA A 30 -11.36 -9.85 -15.43
C ALA A 30 -10.72 -10.62 -16.60
N ASN A 31 -10.35 -9.91 -17.68
CA ASN A 31 -9.72 -10.54 -18.84
C ASN A 31 -8.36 -11.16 -18.50
N HIS A 32 -7.59 -10.54 -17.62
CA HIS A 32 -6.29 -11.10 -17.21
C HIS A 32 -6.45 -12.43 -16.49
N PHE A 33 -7.55 -12.64 -15.78
CA PHE A 33 -7.80 -13.89 -15.06
C PHE A 33 -8.15 -15.04 -15.99
N VAL A 34 -8.75 -14.76 -17.15
CA VAL A 34 -9.17 -15.80 -18.09
C VAL A 34 -8.15 -16.06 -19.19
N ARG A 35 -7.15 -15.20 -19.37
CA ARG A 35 -6.11 -15.38 -20.37
C ARG A 35 -5.07 -16.39 -19.90
N SER A 36 -4.73 -17.33 -20.77
CA SER A 36 -3.79 -18.40 -20.44
C SER A 36 -2.32 -18.03 -20.69
N LEU A 37 -2.06 -16.97 -21.46
CA LEU A 37 -0.70 -16.60 -21.88
C LEU A 37 -0.15 -15.38 -21.14
N CYS A 38 -0.78 -14.96 -20.05
CA CYS A 38 -0.29 -13.88 -19.23
C CYS A 38 0.63 -14.39 -18.13
N GLU A 39 1.74 -13.70 -17.92
CA GLU A 39 2.64 -13.91 -16.79
C GLU A 39 2.56 -12.69 -15.87
N PHE A 40 2.70 -12.91 -14.58
CA PHE A 40 2.55 -11.87 -13.57
C PHE A 40 3.77 -11.81 -12.66
N GLU A 41 4.25 -10.60 -12.39
CA GLU A 41 5.31 -10.36 -11.40
C GLU A 41 4.87 -9.26 -10.45
N ALA A 42 5.30 -9.37 -9.18
CA ALA A 42 5.02 -8.35 -8.18
C ALA A 42 5.77 -7.05 -8.48
N ILE A 43 5.12 -5.93 -8.24
CA ILE A 43 5.76 -4.61 -8.31
C ILE A 43 6.33 -4.30 -6.92
N PRO A 44 7.64 -4.08 -6.78
CA PRO A 44 8.23 -3.75 -5.49
C PRO A 44 7.69 -2.43 -4.94
N LEU A 45 7.49 -2.39 -3.64
CA LEU A 45 7.11 -1.19 -2.93
C LEU A 45 8.38 -0.37 -2.70
N ASN A 46 8.64 0.58 -3.59
CA ASN A 46 9.86 1.36 -3.56
C ASN A 46 9.59 2.85 -3.31
N ARG A 47 10.68 3.61 -3.15
CA ARG A 47 10.61 5.04 -2.87
C ARG A 47 9.82 5.80 -3.95
N ASP A 48 10.11 5.55 -5.21
CA ASP A 48 9.48 6.28 -6.32
C ASP A 48 7.97 6.04 -6.34
N PHE A 49 7.55 4.80 -6.15
CA PHE A 49 6.13 4.47 -6.07
C PHE A 49 5.46 5.24 -4.92
N LEU A 50 6.07 5.20 -3.73
CA LEU A 50 5.50 5.84 -2.55
C LEU A 50 5.40 7.36 -2.73
N LEU A 51 6.46 8.01 -3.21
CA LEU A 51 6.46 9.45 -3.43
C LEU A 51 5.45 9.85 -4.52
N ASN A 52 5.34 9.07 -5.59
CA ASN A 52 4.39 9.33 -6.67
C ASN A 52 2.94 9.16 -6.22
N ASN A 53 2.69 8.45 -5.15
CA ASN A 53 1.35 8.25 -4.59
C ASN A 53 1.05 9.16 -3.39
N GLY A 54 1.84 10.20 -3.20
CA GLY A 54 1.55 11.24 -2.21
C GLY A 54 2.17 11.01 -0.84
N PHE A 55 2.96 9.96 -0.67
CA PHE A 55 3.68 9.76 0.59
C PHE A 55 4.80 10.79 0.71
N THR A 56 5.06 11.23 1.94
CA THR A 56 6.21 12.07 2.28
C THR A 56 7.24 11.23 3.01
N PHE A 57 8.51 11.55 2.82
CA PHE A 57 9.61 10.80 3.43
C PHE A 57 10.27 11.60 4.53
N SER A 58 10.41 10.99 5.71
CA SER A 58 11.16 11.55 6.85
C SER A 58 12.32 10.63 7.18
N PRO A 59 13.58 11.04 6.93
CA PRO A 59 14.73 10.18 7.19
C PRO A 59 14.91 9.97 8.71
N VAL A 60 15.20 8.71 9.07
CA VAL A 60 15.53 8.33 10.46
C VAL A 60 17.00 7.92 10.54
N GLU A 61 17.46 7.17 9.56
CA GLU A 61 18.87 6.78 9.44
C GLU A 61 19.38 7.19 8.05
N PRO A 62 19.74 8.48 7.84
CA PRO A 62 20.03 8.99 6.50
C PRO A 62 21.20 8.30 5.80
N ILE A 63 22.22 7.85 6.56
CA ILE A 63 23.39 7.17 6.00
C ILE A 63 22.99 5.89 5.27
N PHE A 64 21.96 5.19 5.77
CA PHE A 64 21.48 3.94 5.20
C PHE A 64 20.27 4.13 4.28
N GLY A 65 19.77 5.35 4.14
CA GLY A 65 18.56 5.62 3.37
C GLY A 65 17.27 5.16 4.06
N TYR A 66 17.30 4.89 5.35
CA TYR A 66 16.13 4.44 6.11
C TYR A 66 15.33 5.61 6.64
N GLY A 67 14.02 5.45 6.62
CA GLY A 67 13.11 6.45 7.15
C GLY A 67 11.66 5.99 7.10
N ILE A 68 10.78 6.93 7.36
CA ILE A 68 9.34 6.68 7.39
C ILE A 68 8.68 7.40 6.23
N PHE A 69 7.93 6.66 5.43
CA PHE A 69 7.03 7.20 4.41
C PHE A 69 5.64 7.34 5.03
N GLN A 70 5.07 8.52 4.93
CA GLN A 70 3.78 8.82 5.55
C GLN A 70 2.80 9.40 4.55
N LEU A 71 1.59 8.87 4.56
CA LEU A 71 0.46 9.42 3.82
C LEU A 71 -0.66 9.73 4.80
N LYS A 72 -1.04 11.01 4.85
CA LYS A 72 -2.09 11.49 5.73
C LYS A 72 -3.26 12.01 4.89
N THR A 73 -4.44 11.48 5.16
CA THR A 73 -5.69 11.95 4.56
C THR A 73 -6.65 12.38 5.67
N ASP A 74 -7.84 12.85 5.29
CA ASP A 74 -8.87 13.20 6.28
C ASP A 74 -9.40 11.97 7.04
N HIS A 75 -9.13 10.77 6.54
CA HIS A 75 -9.73 9.54 7.05
C HIS A 75 -8.72 8.55 7.61
N CYS A 76 -7.45 8.68 7.25
CA CYS A 76 -6.44 7.73 7.70
C CYS A 76 -5.03 8.31 7.70
N LEU A 77 -4.16 7.61 8.40
CA LEU A 77 -2.73 7.87 8.42
C LEU A 77 -2.01 6.56 8.17
N LEU A 78 -1.18 6.53 7.15
CA LEU A 78 -0.35 5.38 6.79
C LEU A 78 1.11 5.73 7.06
N ARG A 79 1.83 4.85 7.76
CA ARG A 79 3.25 5.03 8.04
C ARG A 79 4.01 3.76 7.69
N TYR A 80 4.84 3.86 6.66
CA TYR A 80 5.64 2.75 6.17
C TYR A 80 7.11 2.95 6.51
N SER A 81 7.72 1.96 7.17
CA SER A 81 9.16 1.93 7.46
C SER A 81 9.88 1.09 6.43
N ASN A 82 10.78 1.69 5.65
CA ASN A 82 11.56 0.93 4.68
C ASN A 82 12.71 0.13 5.33
N LYS A 83 13.03 0.40 6.59
CA LYS A 83 13.99 -0.40 7.36
C LYS A 83 13.41 -1.76 7.74
N HIS A 84 12.16 -1.77 8.21
CA HIS A 84 11.51 -2.96 8.73
C HIS A 84 10.56 -3.62 7.74
N GLY A 85 10.18 -2.90 6.66
CA GLY A 85 9.23 -3.41 5.68
C GLY A 85 7.81 -3.52 6.23
N ASP A 86 7.46 -2.69 7.20
CA ASP A 86 6.13 -2.72 7.81
C ASP A 86 5.37 -1.41 7.62
N ILE A 87 4.07 -1.52 7.53
CA ILE A 87 3.17 -0.38 7.51
C ILE A 87 2.28 -0.40 8.74
N LYS A 88 2.14 0.75 9.37
CA LYS A 88 1.18 0.98 10.46
C LYS A 88 0.03 1.83 9.92
N ILE A 89 -1.18 1.40 10.21
CA ILE A 89 -2.38 2.02 9.66
C ILE A 89 -3.24 2.53 10.80
N TYR A 90 -3.52 3.82 10.76
CA TYR A 90 -4.37 4.52 11.70
C TYR A 90 -5.58 5.03 10.96
N LYS A 91 -6.76 4.88 11.54
CA LYS A 91 -8.00 5.31 10.93
C LYS A 91 -8.63 6.41 11.73
N ALA A 92 -9.15 7.43 11.05
CA ALA A 92 -9.88 8.50 11.70
C ALA A 92 -11.26 8.00 12.15
N PHE A 93 -11.71 8.51 13.26
CA PHE A 93 -13.06 8.26 13.73
C PHE A 93 -14.06 9.17 12.99
N ASN A 94 -15.12 8.59 12.49
CA ASN A 94 -16.28 9.37 12.05
C ASN A 94 -17.02 9.87 13.28
N GLY A 95 -17.14 11.20 13.41
CA GLY A 95 -17.91 11.79 14.50
C GLY A 95 -17.13 12.09 15.76
N GLY A 96 -15.82 12.01 15.70
CA GLY A 96 -14.96 12.41 16.78
C GLY A 96 -14.17 11.30 17.40
N ILE A 97 -13.32 11.70 18.31
CA ILE A 97 -12.38 10.86 19.00
C ILE A 97 -13.05 10.29 20.24
N ASP A 98 -12.92 8.98 20.43
CA ASP A 98 -13.26 8.39 21.72
C ASP A 98 -12.07 8.55 22.67
N PRO A 99 -12.10 9.50 23.62
CA PRO A 99 -10.96 9.76 24.47
C PRO A 99 -10.70 8.63 25.47
N GLU A 100 -11.61 7.69 25.60
CA GLU A 100 -11.45 6.54 26.49
C GLU A 100 -10.88 5.31 25.76
N SER A 101 -10.69 5.39 24.46
CA SER A 101 -10.11 4.29 23.70
C SER A 101 -8.64 4.10 24.06
N THR A 102 -8.29 2.90 24.46
CA THR A 102 -6.91 2.52 24.76
C THR A 102 -6.02 2.46 23.53
N ASN A 103 -6.63 2.49 22.34
CA ASN A 103 -5.93 2.49 21.06
C ASN A 103 -5.67 3.89 20.51
N CYS A 104 -6.10 4.90 21.23
CA CYS A 104 -5.83 6.30 20.89
C CYS A 104 -4.34 6.60 20.99
N ILE A 105 -3.76 7.15 19.91
CA ILE A 105 -2.34 7.46 19.86
C ILE A 105 -2.07 8.94 19.95
N HIS A 106 -2.93 9.78 19.34
CA HIS A 106 -2.79 11.23 19.33
C HIS A 106 -4.05 11.90 19.80
N ARG A 107 -3.94 12.71 20.84
CA ARG A 107 -5.09 13.39 21.43
C ARG A 107 -5.53 14.64 20.70
N GLY A 108 -4.68 15.22 19.88
CA GLY A 108 -4.99 16.42 19.12
C GLY A 108 -5.20 16.17 17.65
N ASP A 109 -5.18 14.91 17.23
CA ASP A 109 -5.22 14.50 15.86
C ASP A 109 -6.41 13.56 15.63
N ARG A 110 -6.88 13.48 14.37
CA ARG A 110 -8.01 12.61 14.00
C ARG A 110 -7.63 11.13 13.90
N TYR A 111 -6.35 10.82 13.89
CA TYR A 111 -5.84 9.50 13.56
C TYR A 111 -5.44 8.75 14.82
N GLU A 112 -6.43 8.30 15.56
CA GLU A 112 -6.19 7.82 16.90
C GLU A 112 -6.34 6.32 17.09
N ILE A 113 -6.89 5.63 16.08
CA ILE A 113 -7.07 4.19 16.16
C ILE A 113 -6.11 3.50 15.22
N ASN A 114 -5.31 2.63 15.79
CA ASN A 114 -4.42 1.78 15.05
C ASN A 114 -5.21 0.58 14.49
N CYS A 115 -5.34 0.49 13.17
CA CYS A 115 -5.94 -0.67 12.51
C CYS A 115 -5.03 -1.87 12.47
N GLY A 116 -3.73 -1.67 12.68
CA GLY A 116 -2.78 -2.75 12.71
C GLY A 116 -1.42 -2.39 12.14
N ARG A 117 -0.50 -3.33 12.29
CA ARG A 117 0.85 -3.31 11.74
C ARG A 117 1.00 -4.50 10.82
N PHE A 118 1.39 -4.25 9.56
CA PHE A 118 1.46 -5.28 8.54
C PHE A 118 2.83 -5.24 7.86
N PHE A 119 3.40 -6.41 7.59
CA PHE A 119 4.63 -6.51 6.81
C PHE A 119 4.27 -6.65 5.34
N ILE A 120 4.80 -5.75 4.50
CA ILE A 120 4.51 -5.70 3.07
C ILE A 120 5.78 -5.44 2.27
N ARG A 121 5.87 -6.02 1.09
CA ARG A 121 7.00 -5.84 0.18
C ARG A 121 6.59 -5.37 -1.20
N TYR A 122 5.33 -5.55 -1.56
CA TYR A 122 4.83 -5.36 -2.92
C TYR A 122 3.59 -4.48 -2.92
N VAL A 123 3.39 -3.79 -4.06
CA VAL A 123 2.26 -2.88 -4.25
C VAL A 123 0.91 -3.56 -4.02
N HIS A 124 0.71 -4.75 -4.61
CA HIS A 124 -0.57 -5.46 -4.45
C HIS A 124 -0.84 -5.86 -3.00
N GLU A 125 0.20 -6.15 -2.22
CA GLU A 125 0.04 -6.42 -0.79
C GLU A 125 -0.49 -5.19 -0.04
N LEU A 126 0.04 -4.00 -0.36
CA LEU A 126 -0.47 -2.76 0.20
C LEU A 126 -1.94 -2.54 -0.20
N GLN A 127 -2.27 -2.78 -1.46
CA GLN A 127 -3.66 -2.66 -1.93
C GLN A 127 -4.60 -3.59 -1.16
N HIS A 128 -4.19 -4.84 -0.91
CA HIS A 128 -4.99 -5.80 -0.15
C HIS A 128 -5.20 -5.36 1.30
N ILE A 129 -4.15 -4.84 1.95
CA ILE A 129 -4.24 -4.34 3.32
C ILE A 129 -5.17 -3.13 3.41
N LEU A 130 -5.11 -2.21 2.45
CA LEU A 130 -6.02 -1.06 2.42
C LEU A 130 -7.47 -1.51 2.29
N LYS A 131 -7.75 -2.50 1.46
CA LYS A 131 -9.10 -3.07 1.34
C LYS A 131 -9.55 -3.73 2.64
N LEU A 132 -8.66 -4.50 3.26
CA LEU A 132 -8.96 -5.17 4.53
C LEU A 132 -9.32 -4.16 5.62
N CYS A 133 -8.64 -3.04 5.67
CA CYS A 133 -8.88 -1.96 6.63
C CYS A 133 -10.01 -1.02 6.19
N LYS A 134 -10.63 -1.27 5.02
CA LYS A 134 -11.69 -0.44 4.43
C LYS A 134 -11.25 1.01 4.22
N ILE A 135 -10.05 1.17 3.73
CA ILE A 135 -9.47 2.46 3.38
C ILE A 135 -9.54 2.62 1.87
N ASP A 136 -10.24 3.65 1.42
CA ASP A 136 -10.44 3.94 0.01
C ASP A 136 -9.39 4.92 -0.48
N ILE A 137 -8.22 4.41 -0.83
CA ILE A 137 -7.14 5.17 -1.45
C ILE A 137 -6.80 4.51 -2.79
N GLU A 138 -6.85 5.30 -3.85
CA GLU A 138 -6.47 4.85 -5.19
C GLU A 138 -4.96 4.98 -5.36
N LEU A 139 -4.28 3.85 -5.54
CA LEU A 139 -2.85 3.80 -5.82
C LEU A 139 -2.64 3.61 -7.32
N THR A 140 -1.62 4.27 -7.87
CA THR A 140 -1.29 4.16 -9.29
C THR A 140 0.18 3.86 -9.48
N CYS A 141 0.48 3.09 -10.54
CA CYS A 141 1.84 2.85 -10.99
C CYS A 141 2.07 3.56 -12.31
N THR A 142 3.17 4.28 -12.43
CA THR A 142 3.58 4.90 -13.69
C THR A 142 4.41 3.91 -14.50
N LYS A 143 4.23 3.98 -15.80
CA LYS A 143 5.03 3.17 -16.73
C LYS A 143 6.42 3.74 -16.90
#